data_e7d9523eaef5c0d6e730f34daf69e0a6
#
_entry.id   e7d9523eaef5c0d6e730f34daf69e0a6
#
_cell.length_a   1.000
_cell.length_b   1.000
_cell.length_c   1.000
_cell.angle_alpha   90.00
_cell.angle_beta   90.00
_cell.angle_gamma   90.00
#
_symmetry.space_group_name_H-M   'P 1'
#
loop_
_entity.id
_entity.type
_entity.pdbx_description
1 polymer ?
#
loop_
_entity_poly.entity_id
_entity_poly.type
_entity_poly.pdbx_seq_one_letter_code
_entity_poly.pdbx_strand_id
1 'polypeptide(L)'
;MSNYFAAILTACILGSCGIVPSGTAPRNLDNACSIVEQRPHYMRAFKATERRWGVPVNVQMAIIHQESRFKANAKTPMRYILGVIPRGRQSSAYGYAQALDGTWEEYKNSTGRFVARRSNVGDATDFMGWYMNKTKQRNGVPLSDAKNQYLAYHEGQTGFARGSYRKKSWLMGVANKVSSRASMYKSQLTRCNKI
;
A
#
# COMPACT_ATOMS: atom_id res chain seq x y z
N MET A 1 3.62 50.73 -54.17
CA MET A 1 2.79 50.45 -52.99
C MET A 1 2.96 48.94 -52.70
N SER A 2 3.82 48.63 -51.74
CA SER A 2 4.21 47.24 -51.44
C SER A 2 3.64 46.88 -50.07
N ASN A 3 2.69 45.89 -50.03
CA ASN A 3 2.07 45.42 -48.83
C ASN A 3 2.86 44.21 -48.32
N TYR A 4 3.59 44.36 -47.19
CA TYR A 4 4.19 43.25 -46.47
C TYR A 4 3.14 42.66 -45.50
N PHE A 5 2.66 41.47 -45.78
CA PHE A 5 1.88 40.64 -44.81
C PHE A 5 2.90 39.96 -43.88
N ALA A 6 2.92 40.39 -42.65
CA ALA A 6 3.65 39.71 -41.57
C ALA A 6 2.78 38.51 -41.05
N ALA A 7 3.21 37.28 -41.34
CA ALA A 7 2.59 36.09 -40.81
C ALA A 7 3.13 35.86 -39.37
N ILE A 8 2.27 36.04 -38.35
CA ILE A 8 2.55 35.70 -36.97
C ILE A 8 2.39 34.20 -36.79
N LEU A 9 3.51 33.51 -36.65
CA LEU A 9 3.53 32.08 -36.36
C LEU A 9 3.30 31.87 -34.85
N THR A 10 2.07 31.56 -34.46
CA THR A 10 1.74 31.23 -33.06
C THR A 10 2.21 29.80 -32.77
N ALA A 11 3.32 29.62 -32.08
CA ALA A 11 3.82 28.33 -31.64
C ALA A 11 2.94 27.83 -30.46
N CYS A 12 2.03 26.90 -30.71
CA CYS A 12 1.34 26.16 -29.66
C CYS A 12 2.33 25.20 -28.98
N ILE A 13 2.80 25.58 -27.79
CA ILE A 13 3.53 24.66 -26.90
C ILE A 13 2.53 23.68 -26.33
N LEU A 14 2.42 22.50 -26.94
CA LEU A 14 1.69 21.36 -26.39
C LEU A 14 2.45 20.86 -25.17
N GLY A 15 2.07 21.37 -23.99
CA GLY A 15 2.51 20.80 -22.73
C GLY A 15 2.05 19.34 -22.64
N SER A 16 2.99 18.41 -22.87
CA SER A 16 2.75 16.98 -22.69
C SER A 16 2.54 16.72 -21.19
N CYS A 17 1.30 16.80 -20.73
CA CYS A 17 0.90 16.19 -19.45
C CYS A 17 1.05 14.69 -19.61
N GLY A 18 2.18 14.15 -19.21
CA GLY A 18 2.44 12.72 -19.18
C GLY A 18 1.40 12.04 -18.29
N ILE A 19 0.41 11.38 -18.91
CA ILE A 19 -0.56 10.53 -18.22
C ILE A 19 0.22 9.38 -17.62
N VAL A 20 0.49 9.44 -16.30
CA VAL A 20 1.09 8.31 -15.59
C VAL A 20 0.02 7.23 -15.46
N PRO A 21 0.22 6.02 -16.03
CA PRO A 21 -0.79 4.97 -15.97
C PRO A 21 -1.23 4.71 -14.54
N SER A 22 -2.54 4.69 -14.31
CA SER A 22 -3.12 4.36 -13.01
C SER A 22 -2.71 2.93 -12.64
N GLY A 23 -2.09 2.74 -11.46
CA GLY A 23 -1.70 1.42 -10.98
C GLY A 23 -0.20 1.12 -11.02
N THR A 24 0.63 1.96 -11.67
CA THR A 24 2.08 1.87 -11.56
C THR A 24 2.58 2.43 -10.22
N ALA A 25 3.63 1.81 -9.67
CA ALA A 25 4.26 2.30 -8.45
C ALA A 25 4.85 3.71 -8.65
N PRO A 26 4.85 4.57 -7.61
CA PRO A 26 5.62 5.81 -7.61
C PRO A 26 7.11 5.54 -7.81
N ARG A 27 7.83 6.52 -8.33
CA ARG A 27 9.29 6.51 -8.36
C ARG A 27 9.82 6.84 -6.96
N ASN A 28 11.02 6.35 -6.63
CA ASN A 28 11.69 6.59 -5.36
C ASN A 28 10.86 6.25 -4.12
N LEU A 29 10.65 4.95 -3.92
CA LEU A 29 9.86 4.41 -2.81
C LEU A 29 10.51 4.61 -1.43
N ASP A 30 11.75 5.08 -1.36
CA ASP A 30 12.43 5.41 -0.11
C ASP A 30 12.19 6.86 0.35
N ASN A 31 11.40 7.64 -0.42
CA ASN A 31 11.03 9.00 -0.09
C ASN A 31 9.50 9.16 -0.01
N ALA A 32 8.99 9.23 1.23
CA ALA A 32 7.55 9.34 1.49
C ALA A 32 6.93 10.62 0.90
N CYS A 33 7.65 11.76 0.96
CA CYS A 33 7.17 13.01 0.39
C CYS A 33 7.00 12.88 -1.13
N SER A 34 8.01 12.32 -1.81
CA SER A 34 7.95 12.08 -3.26
C SER A 34 6.80 11.13 -3.65
N ILE A 35 6.54 10.08 -2.86
CA ILE A 35 5.41 9.16 -3.09
C ILE A 35 4.09 9.91 -3.09
N VAL A 36 3.83 10.73 -2.07
CA VAL A 36 2.54 11.42 -1.92
C VAL A 36 2.40 12.62 -2.86
N GLU A 37 3.50 13.24 -3.28
CA GLU A 37 3.50 14.29 -4.30
C GLU A 37 3.19 13.73 -5.69
N GLN A 38 3.79 12.60 -6.06
CA GLN A 38 3.48 11.91 -7.32
C GLN A 38 2.07 11.34 -7.34
N ARG A 39 1.49 11.02 -6.18
CA ARG A 39 0.18 10.38 -6.02
C ARG A 39 -0.61 11.06 -4.89
N PRO A 40 -1.13 12.27 -5.08
CA PRO A 40 -1.84 13.01 -4.02
C PRO A 40 -3.06 12.24 -3.46
N HIS A 41 -3.70 11.41 -4.27
CA HIS A 41 -4.81 10.57 -3.84
C HIS A 41 -4.41 9.49 -2.82
N TYR A 42 -3.12 9.09 -2.76
CA TYR A 42 -2.63 8.18 -1.71
C TYR A 42 -2.71 8.84 -0.33
N MET A 43 -2.27 10.10 -0.22
CA MET A 43 -2.36 10.81 1.06
C MET A 43 -3.81 10.94 1.53
N ARG A 44 -4.74 11.24 0.60
CA ARG A 44 -6.19 11.28 0.94
C ARG A 44 -6.68 9.93 1.46
N ALA A 45 -6.29 8.82 0.83
CA ALA A 45 -6.64 7.46 1.26
C ALA A 45 -6.06 7.13 2.64
N PHE A 46 -4.76 7.39 2.87
CA PHE A 46 -4.11 7.15 4.16
C PHE A 46 -4.74 7.96 5.29
N LYS A 47 -5.01 9.25 5.06
CA LYS A 47 -5.67 10.13 6.04
C LYS A 47 -7.11 9.69 6.32
N ALA A 48 -7.85 9.20 5.33
CA ALA A 48 -9.19 8.66 5.53
C ALA A 48 -9.16 7.41 6.41
N THR A 49 -8.21 6.50 6.18
CA THR A 49 -7.99 5.30 6.99
C THR A 49 -7.54 5.65 8.41
N GLU A 50 -6.63 6.62 8.56
CA GLU A 50 -6.18 7.11 9.87
C GLU A 50 -7.35 7.67 10.69
N ARG A 51 -8.22 8.50 10.08
CA ARG A 51 -9.41 9.03 10.77
C ARG A 51 -10.41 7.93 11.15
N ARG A 52 -10.61 6.95 10.29
CA ARG A 52 -11.61 5.89 10.53
C ARG A 52 -11.13 4.84 11.52
N TRP A 53 -9.89 4.41 11.42
CA TRP A 53 -9.35 3.25 12.13
C TRP A 53 -8.24 3.58 13.12
N GLY A 54 -7.72 4.81 13.10
CA GLY A 54 -6.62 5.24 13.98
C GLY A 54 -5.23 4.76 13.57
N VAL A 55 -5.07 4.14 12.38
CA VAL A 55 -3.76 3.64 11.94
C VAL A 55 -2.94 4.78 11.35
N PRO A 56 -1.74 5.09 11.87
CA PRO A 56 -0.93 6.20 11.38
C PRO A 56 -0.52 6.05 9.92
N VAL A 57 -0.49 7.16 9.16
CA VAL A 57 -0.14 7.19 7.73
C VAL A 57 1.17 6.46 7.43
N ASN A 58 2.22 6.72 8.21
CA ASN A 58 3.53 6.11 8.02
C ASN A 58 3.54 4.58 8.19
N VAL A 59 2.71 4.05 9.10
CA VAL A 59 2.56 2.60 9.30
C VAL A 59 1.87 1.97 8.09
N GLN A 60 0.77 2.56 7.61
CA GLN A 60 0.08 2.11 6.40
C GLN A 60 1.03 2.08 5.19
N MET A 61 1.78 3.16 4.97
CA MET A 61 2.73 3.27 3.87
C MET A 61 3.83 2.21 3.93
N ALA A 62 4.38 1.95 5.13
CA ALA A 62 5.45 0.96 5.32
C ALA A 62 4.98 -0.46 5.01
N ILE A 63 3.75 -0.81 5.41
CA ILE A 63 3.18 -2.13 5.14
C ILE A 63 2.84 -2.26 3.65
N ILE A 64 2.20 -1.28 3.01
CA ILE A 64 1.97 -1.30 1.55
C ILE A 64 3.28 -1.41 0.77
N HIS A 65 4.32 -0.72 1.22
CA HIS A 65 5.64 -0.87 0.59
C HIS A 65 6.11 -2.34 0.65
N GLN A 66 5.98 -2.99 1.80
CA GLN A 66 6.40 -4.38 1.99
C GLN A 66 5.54 -5.34 1.16
N GLU A 67 4.22 -5.15 1.12
CA GLU A 67 3.27 -6.05 0.47
C GLU A 67 3.33 -5.97 -1.07
N SER A 68 3.32 -4.78 -1.62
CA SER A 68 3.15 -4.59 -3.07
C SER A 68 4.15 -3.65 -3.73
N ARG A 69 4.99 -2.95 -2.94
CA ARG A 69 5.77 -1.80 -3.42
C ARG A 69 4.89 -0.78 -4.14
N PHE A 70 3.71 -0.51 -3.60
CA PHE A 70 2.71 0.41 -4.17
C PHE A 70 2.20 0.01 -5.57
N LYS A 71 2.29 -1.25 -5.96
CA LYS A 71 1.72 -1.76 -7.23
C LYS A 71 0.27 -2.16 -7.01
N ALA A 72 -0.65 -1.52 -7.75
CA ALA A 72 -2.09 -1.77 -7.64
C ALA A 72 -2.48 -3.22 -7.96
N ASN A 73 -1.79 -3.83 -8.91
CA ASN A 73 -2.10 -5.16 -9.44
C ASN A 73 -1.05 -6.21 -9.02
N ALA A 74 -0.41 -6.02 -7.86
CA ALA A 74 0.57 -6.98 -7.36
C ALA A 74 -0.09 -8.35 -7.14
N LYS A 75 0.59 -9.41 -7.58
CA LYS A 75 0.15 -10.80 -7.47
C LYS A 75 1.32 -11.65 -7.01
N THR A 76 1.02 -12.72 -6.27
CA THR A 76 2.05 -13.71 -5.91
C THR A 76 2.60 -14.43 -7.15
N PRO A 77 3.86 -14.90 -7.10
CA PRO A 77 4.48 -15.63 -8.19
C PRO A 77 3.68 -16.88 -8.61
N MET A 78 3.77 -17.25 -9.87
CA MET A 78 3.30 -18.54 -10.37
C MET A 78 4.17 -19.66 -9.83
N ARG A 79 3.55 -20.79 -9.53
CA ARG A 79 4.24 -22.06 -9.27
C ARG A 79 4.28 -22.88 -10.54
N TYR A 80 5.36 -23.59 -10.74
CA TYR A 80 5.53 -24.48 -11.90
C TYR A 80 5.88 -25.89 -11.43
N ILE A 81 5.35 -26.91 -12.12
CA ILE A 81 5.78 -28.30 -12.00
C ILE A 81 6.87 -28.51 -13.05
N LEU A 82 7.99 -29.15 -12.66
CA LEU A 82 9.15 -29.36 -13.53
C LEU A 82 9.70 -28.08 -14.18
N GLY A 83 9.45 -26.91 -13.55
CA GLY A 83 9.93 -25.61 -14.05
C GLY A 83 9.16 -25.02 -15.23
N VAL A 84 8.26 -25.79 -15.89
CA VAL A 84 7.62 -25.38 -17.13
C VAL A 84 6.08 -25.42 -17.12
N ILE A 85 5.47 -26.32 -16.33
CA ILE A 85 4.01 -26.50 -16.30
C ILE A 85 3.40 -25.60 -15.20
N PRO A 86 2.58 -24.57 -15.53
CA PRO A 86 2.00 -23.68 -14.52
C PRO A 86 1.00 -24.45 -13.62
N ARG A 87 1.22 -24.36 -12.29
CA ARG A 87 0.36 -24.98 -11.25
C ARG A 87 -0.53 -23.96 -10.54
N GLY A 88 -0.56 -22.71 -10.99
CA GLY A 88 -1.28 -21.63 -10.31
C GLY A 88 -0.37 -20.78 -9.43
N ARG A 89 -0.97 -19.80 -8.72
CA ARG A 89 -0.22 -18.88 -7.87
C ARG A 89 0.01 -19.45 -6.47
N GLN A 90 1.00 -18.91 -5.76
CA GLN A 90 1.32 -19.33 -4.39
C GLN A 90 0.17 -19.08 -3.41
N SER A 91 -0.61 -18.02 -3.64
CA SER A 91 -1.79 -17.68 -2.85
C SER A 91 -2.72 -16.77 -3.67
N SER A 92 -3.92 -16.51 -3.13
CA SER A 92 -4.90 -15.55 -3.67
C SER A 92 -4.58 -14.08 -3.35
N ALA A 93 -3.43 -13.78 -2.73
CA ALA A 93 -3.03 -12.43 -2.37
C ALA A 93 -2.96 -11.52 -3.60
N TYR A 94 -3.62 -10.34 -3.50
CA TYR A 94 -3.75 -9.42 -4.62
C TYR A 94 -3.81 -7.96 -4.18
N GLY A 95 -3.29 -7.08 -5.06
CA GLY A 95 -3.45 -5.64 -4.97
C GLY A 95 -2.47 -4.98 -3.99
N TYR A 96 -2.77 -3.75 -3.60
CA TYR A 96 -1.90 -2.95 -2.73
C TYR A 96 -1.58 -3.60 -1.39
N ALA A 97 -2.59 -4.19 -0.75
CA ALA A 97 -2.51 -4.76 0.58
C ALA A 97 -2.24 -6.27 0.59
N GLN A 98 -2.11 -6.91 -0.57
CA GLN A 98 -1.93 -8.37 -0.71
C GLN A 98 -2.95 -9.18 0.12
N ALA A 99 -4.19 -8.66 0.21
CA ALA A 99 -5.28 -9.33 0.90
C ALA A 99 -5.62 -10.67 0.24
N LEU A 100 -5.81 -11.71 1.04
CA LEU A 100 -6.32 -13.02 0.60
C LEU A 100 -7.83 -12.93 0.32
N ASP A 101 -8.35 -13.78 -0.58
CA ASP A 101 -9.78 -13.77 -0.96
C ASP A 101 -10.69 -13.88 0.26
N GLY A 102 -10.49 -14.88 1.12
CA GLY A 102 -11.35 -15.09 2.29
C GLY A 102 -11.34 -13.91 3.28
N THR A 103 -10.16 -13.33 3.54
CA THR A 103 -10.04 -12.17 4.43
C THR A 103 -10.64 -10.90 3.82
N TRP A 104 -10.56 -10.77 2.49
CA TRP A 104 -11.17 -9.66 1.77
C TRP A 104 -12.70 -9.74 1.80
N GLU A 105 -13.27 -10.94 1.62
CA GLU A 105 -14.72 -11.15 1.74
C GLU A 105 -15.22 -10.89 3.18
N GLU A 106 -14.47 -11.36 4.19
CA GLU A 106 -14.78 -11.05 5.60
C GLU A 106 -14.83 -9.53 5.84
N TYR A 107 -13.85 -8.78 5.31
CA TYR A 107 -13.83 -7.32 5.38
C TYR A 107 -15.06 -6.70 4.71
N LYS A 108 -15.39 -7.09 3.49
CA LYS A 108 -16.55 -6.55 2.76
C LYS A 108 -17.83 -6.78 3.53
N ASN A 109 -18.02 -8.00 4.02
CA ASN A 109 -19.23 -8.39 4.76
C ASN A 109 -19.33 -7.64 6.10
N SER A 110 -18.21 -7.49 6.83
CA SER A 110 -18.22 -6.83 8.14
C SER A 110 -18.35 -5.29 8.07
N THR A 111 -18.04 -4.69 6.93
CA THR A 111 -18.03 -3.23 6.76
C THR A 111 -19.08 -2.70 5.80
N GLY A 112 -19.84 -3.58 5.12
CA GLY A 112 -20.80 -3.21 4.09
C GLY A 112 -20.18 -2.69 2.78
N ARG A 113 -18.87 -2.87 2.57
CA ARG A 113 -18.14 -2.32 1.41
C ARG A 113 -18.09 -3.31 0.24
N PHE A 114 -19.23 -3.80 -0.21
CA PHE A 114 -19.35 -4.86 -1.21
C PHE A 114 -18.68 -4.56 -2.57
N VAL A 115 -18.60 -3.29 -2.97
CA VAL A 115 -17.98 -2.87 -4.23
C VAL A 115 -16.48 -2.55 -4.12
N ALA A 116 -15.89 -2.72 -2.94
CA ALA A 116 -14.47 -2.44 -2.70
C ALA A 116 -13.56 -3.30 -3.60
N ARG A 117 -12.43 -2.73 -4.03
CA ARG A 117 -11.46 -3.36 -4.93
C ARG A 117 -10.05 -3.34 -4.33
N ARG A 118 -9.39 -4.50 -4.29
CA ARG A 118 -8.01 -4.64 -3.78
C ARG A 118 -6.96 -3.82 -4.57
N SER A 119 -7.28 -3.46 -5.82
CA SER A 119 -6.46 -2.59 -6.66
C SER A 119 -6.76 -1.09 -6.51
N ASN A 120 -7.76 -0.71 -5.72
CA ASN A 120 -8.02 0.68 -5.35
C ASN A 120 -7.30 0.99 -4.04
N VAL A 121 -6.51 2.07 -3.99
CA VAL A 121 -5.69 2.40 -2.81
C VAL A 121 -6.57 2.75 -1.60
N GLY A 122 -7.68 3.45 -1.79
CA GLY A 122 -8.61 3.80 -0.72
C GLY A 122 -9.24 2.58 -0.07
N ASP A 123 -9.69 1.62 -0.88
CA ASP A 123 -10.27 0.38 -0.38
C ASP A 123 -9.22 -0.51 0.29
N ALA A 124 -8.02 -0.60 -0.30
CA ALA A 124 -6.93 -1.40 0.24
C ALA A 124 -6.41 -0.86 1.58
N THR A 125 -6.31 0.47 1.74
CA THR A 125 -5.91 1.08 3.01
C THR A 125 -7.00 0.95 4.06
N ASP A 126 -8.27 1.10 3.70
CA ASP A 126 -9.40 0.90 4.61
C ASP A 126 -9.45 -0.55 5.12
N PHE A 127 -9.25 -1.53 4.24
CA PHE A 127 -9.08 -2.94 4.62
C PHE A 127 -7.93 -3.13 5.62
N MET A 128 -6.76 -2.54 5.36
CA MET A 128 -5.63 -2.62 6.28
C MET A 128 -5.96 -2.02 7.64
N GLY A 129 -6.63 -0.86 7.65
CA GLY A 129 -7.08 -0.22 8.88
C GLY A 129 -8.02 -1.11 9.69
N TRP A 130 -9.01 -1.70 9.03
CA TRP A 130 -9.93 -2.68 9.63
C TRP A 130 -9.18 -3.87 10.23
N TYR A 131 -8.26 -4.47 9.47
CA TYR A 131 -7.50 -5.63 9.93
C TYR A 131 -6.60 -5.32 11.12
N MET A 132 -5.90 -4.19 11.09
CA MET A 132 -5.04 -3.74 12.18
C MET A 132 -5.84 -3.38 13.44
N ASN A 133 -7.03 -2.81 13.28
CA ASN A 133 -7.93 -2.54 14.39
C ASN A 133 -8.40 -3.86 15.05
N LYS A 134 -8.75 -4.89 14.26
CA LYS A 134 -9.02 -6.24 14.80
C LYS A 134 -7.81 -6.80 15.55
N THR A 135 -6.59 -6.61 15.04
CA THR A 135 -5.35 -7.03 15.71
C THR A 135 -5.18 -6.30 17.04
N LYS A 136 -5.44 -4.98 17.12
CA LYS A 136 -5.42 -4.23 18.36
C LYS A 136 -6.45 -4.77 19.37
N GLN A 137 -7.69 -4.98 18.92
CA GLN A 137 -8.77 -5.48 19.79
C GLN A 137 -8.48 -6.88 20.32
N ARG A 138 -8.00 -7.79 19.46
CA ARG A 138 -7.82 -9.19 19.82
C ARG A 138 -6.48 -9.48 20.53
N ASN A 139 -5.42 -8.80 20.14
CA ASN A 139 -4.06 -9.11 20.55
C ASN A 139 -3.40 -7.98 21.36
N GLY A 140 -4.08 -6.86 21.58
CA GLY A 140 -3.55 -5.72 22.34
C GLY A 140 -2.44 -4.92 21.62
N VAL A 141 -2.19 -5.18 20.31
CA VAL A 141 -1.10 -4.53 19.58
C VAL A 141 -1.44 -3.09 19.23
N PRO A 142 -0.65 -2.09 19.68
CA PRO A 142 -0.88 -0.69 19.33
C PRO A 142 -0.88 -0.47 17.81
N LEU A 143 -1.75 0.41 17.30
CA LEU A 143 -1.84 0.72 15.87
C LEU A 143 -0.58 1.41 15.32
N SER A 144 0.22 2.03 16.18
CA SER A 144 1.52 2.64 15.85
C SER A 144 2.69 1.65 15.83
N ASP A 145 2.50 0.43 16.36
CA ASP A 145 3.53 -0.62 16.37
C ASP A 145 3.59 -1.35 15.02
N ALA A 146 4.29 -0.76 14.06
CA ALA A 146 4.40 -1.30 12.71
C ALA A 146 4.97 -2.72 12.66
N LYS A 147 5.91 -3.06 13.59
CA LYS A 147 6.52 -4.39 13.66
C LYS A 147 5.49 -5.46 14.01
N ASN A 148 4.83 -5.32 15.15
CA ASN A 148 3.89 -6.33 15.62
C ASN A 148 2.59 -6.34 14.80
N GLN A 149 2.14 -5.19 14.28
CA GLN A 149 1.05 -5.13 13.33
C GLN A 149 1.39 -5.91 12.05
N TYR A 150 2.61 -5.79 11.51
CA TYR A 150 3.04 -6.56 10.35
C TYR A 150 3.15 -8.05 10.64
N LEU A 151 3.69 -8.45 11.81
CA LEU A 151 3.74 -9.87 12.21
C LEU A 151 2.34 -10.49 12.28
N ALA A 152 1.37 -9.76 12.87
CA ALA A 152 -0.01 -10.22 12.92
C ALA A 152 -0.69 -10.24 11.54
N TYR A 153 -0.32 -9.29 10.67
CA TYR A 153 -0.82 -9.24 9.29
C TYR A 153 -0.38 -10.47 8.49
N HIS A 154 0.88 -10.88 8.65
CA HIS A 154 1.45 -12.03 7.95
C HIS A 154 0.99 -13.38 8.52
N GLU A 155 0.99 -13.55 9.85
CA GLU A 155 0.69 -14.82 10.52
C GLU A 155 -0.81 -15.07 10.71
N GLY A 156 -1.61 -14.05 10.51
CA GLY A 156 -2.98 -14.01 10.99
C GLY A 156 -3.04 -13.76 12.51
N GLN A 157 -4.15 -13.24 12.98
CA GLN A 157 -4.31 -12.87 14.40
C GLN A 157 -4.13 -14.05 15.37
N THR A 158 -4.59 -15.25 14.98
CA THR A 158 -4.41 -16.47 15.77
C THR A 158 -2.96 -16.96 15.78
N GLY A 159 -2.30 -16.93 14.61
CA GLY A 159 -0.87 -17.29 14.51
C GLY A 159 0.01 -16.35 15.32
N PHE A 160 -0.28 -15.04 15.27
CA PHE A 160 0.40 -14.04 16.09
C PHE A 160 0.21 -14.31 17.60
N ALA A 161 -1.02 -14.54 18.06
CA ALA A 161 -1.32 -14.85 19.45
C ALA A 161 -0.56 -16.09 19.98
N ARG A 162 -0.39 -17.10 19.11
CA ARG A 162 0.40 -18.32 19.41
C ARG A 162 1.91 -18.12 19.30
N GLY A 163 2.38 -16.96 18.84
CA GLY A 163 3.79 -16.68 18.68
C GLY A 163 4.46 -17.46 17.54
N SER A 164 3.70 -17.90 16.51
CA SER A 164 4.21 -18.72 15.39
C SER A 164 5.37 -18.04 14.63
N TYR A 165 5.41 -16.72 14.61
CA TYR A 165 6.48 -15.91 14.02
C TYR A 165 7.84 -16.07 14.71
N ARG A 166 7.89 -16.47 15.99
CA ARG A 166 9.12 -16.57 16.77
C ARG A 166 10.10 -17.59 16.19
N LYS A 167 9.58 -18.62 15.51
CA LYS A 167 10.38 -19.65 14.82
C LYS A 167 10.77 -19.26 13.39
N LYS A 168 10.40 -18.06 12.92
CA LYS A 168 10.64 -17.57 11.56
C LYS A 168 11.58 -16.37 11.58
N SER A 169 12.89 -16.61 11.73
CA SER A 169 13.90 -15.55 11.80
C SER A 169 13.83 -14.58 10.60
N TRP A 170 13.56 -15.10 9.40
CA TRP A 170 13.36 -14.29 8.21
C TRP A 170 12.18 -13.31 8.36
N LEU A 171 11.04 -13.74 8.95
CA LEU A 171 9.87 -12.90 9.15
C LEU A 171 10.14 -11.82 10.19
N MET A 172 10.87 -12.15 11.24
CA MET A 172 11.35 -11.16 12.22
C MET A 172 12.23 -10.10 11.56
N GLY A 173 13.11 -10.50 10.65
CA GLY A 173 13.93 -9.58 9.86
C GLY A 173 13.09 -8.66 8.98
N VAL A 174 12.07 -9.19 8.31
CA VAL A 174 11.13 -8.39 7.50
C VAL A 174 10.35 -7.41 8.37
N ALA A 175 9.81 -7.85 9.50
CA ALA A 175 9.06 -6.99 10.42
C ALA A 175 9.92 -5.84 10.99
N ASN A 176 11.20 -6.08 11.27
CA ASN A 176 12.14 -5.03 11.65
C ASN A 176 12.34 -4.00 10.52
N LYS A 177 12.48 -4.45 9.26
CA LYS A 177 12.56 -3.55 8.09
C LYS A 177 11.30 -2.71 7.92
N VAL A 178 10.11 -3.28 8.14
CA VAL A 178 8.84 -2.54 8.11
C VAL A 178 8.81 -1.47 9.20
N SER A 179 9.22 -1.78 10.42
CA SER A 179 9.31 -0.82 11.52
C SER A 179 10.28 0.32 11.23
N SER A 180 11.49 0.01 10.74
CA SER A 180 12.48 1.03 10.36
C SER A 180 11.94 1.93 9.23
N ARG A 181 11.26 1.35 8.24
CA ARG A 181 10.63 2.11 7.16
C ARG A 181 9.51 3.01 7.65
N ALA A 182 8.67 2.53 8.58
CA ALA A 182 7.62 3.34 9.19
C ALA A 182 8.20 4.55 9.93
N SER A 183 9.29 4.37 10.67
CA SER A 183 10.00 5.46 11.35
C SER A 183 10.61 6.46 10.36
N MET A 184 11.25 5.97 9.30
CA MET A 184 11.81 6.80 8.22
C MET A 184 10.70 7.62 7.53
N TYR A 185 9.58 7.00 7.15
CA TYR A 185 8.46 7.68 6.50
C TYR A 185 7.82 8.72 7.44
N LYS A 186 7.69 8.42 8.74
CA LYS A 186 7.22 9.41 9.73
C LYS A 186 8.09 10.67 9.70
N SER A 187 9.41 10.51 9.86
CA SER A 187 10.36 11.63 9.85
C SER A 187 10.30 12.44 8.55
N GLN A 188 10.19 11.78 7.39
CA GLN A 188 10.10 12.46 6.10
C GLN A 188 8.80 13.25 5.97
N LEU A 189 7.65 12.64 6.28
CA LEU A 189 6.34 13.28 6.18
C LEU A 189 6.20 14.48 7.14
N THR A 190 6.78 14.39 8.35
CA THR A 190 6.86 15.52 9.27
C THR A 190 7.68 16.66 8.67
N ARG A 191 8.87 16.39 8.08
CA ARG A 191 9.72 17.42 7.47
C ARG A 191 9.08 18.13 6.28
N CYS A 192 8.24 17.46 5.51
CA CYS A 192 7.50 18.05 4.39
C CYS A 192 6.07 18.50 4.74
N ASN A 193 5.75 18.63 6.02
CA ASN A 193 4.46 19.12 6.54
C ASN A 193 3.23 18.34 5.99
N LYS A 194 3.34 17.01 5.90
CA LYS A 194 2.24 16.15 5.46
C LYS A 194 1.51 15.50 6.65
N ILE A 195 2.19 15.35 7.79
CA ILE A 195 1.64 14.87 9.08
C ILE A 195 2.20 15.71 10.21
#